data_2ed111317bb5bf36c640864ed033cb76
#
_entry.id   2ed111317bb5bf36c640864ed033cb76
#
_cell.length_a   1.000
_cell.length_b   1.000
_cell.length_c   1.000
_cell.angle_alpha   90.00
_cell.angle_beta   90.00
_cell.angle_gamma   90.00
#
_symmetry.space_group_name_H-M   'P 1'
#
loop_
_entity.id
_entity.type
_entity.pdbx_description
1 polymer ?
#
loop_
_entity_poly.entity_id
_entity_poly.type
_entity_poly.pdbx_seq_one_letter_code
_entity_poly.pdbx_strand_id
1 'polypeptide(L)'
;MDRRSRHGLSVVALSTLIGGCATFRGAASGSDSPTAMARATRCFDLEALSDSDRVVAEKTLLEFSDREGLYTLADGLKPMSSDVRNLQLRIAPTLDTVPLLELDRLRRVAATLTCGETGMLVQVFTNAYKRPDSTTVRSASLAIYHRRALRDAIVRQKAFFGRLGVTPSAEPGDVLSAVENAPRADRWRGYGFLFGYPDDAVEFFVEAGVRGDSTKQLVPRDFRRVETFQKYPGGAGEEAQSSFVYAVPKGAALSAGDRRLIDAAAPLYHRYLTLRTRHIGADSLGAVALWREWYGR
;
A
#
# COMPACT_ATOMS: atom_id res chain seq x y z
N MET A 1 -11.13 -34.52 54.68
CA MET A 1 -11.70 -35.51 53.73
C MET A 1 -11.07 -35.21 52.39
N ASP A 2 -9.95 -35.59 52.14
CA ASP A 2 -9.25 -36.79 51.63
C ASP A 2 -9.98 -37.45 50.46
N ARG A 3 -9.38 -37.29 49.26
CA ARG A 3 -9.23 -38.34 48.26
C ARG A 3 -8.24 -37.92 47.17
N ARG A 4 -7.03 -38.42 47.34
CA ARG A 4 -6.03 -38.58 46.26
C ARG A 4 -6.56 -39.59 45.23
N SER A 5 -6.34 -39.33 43.94
CA SER A 5 -6.22 -40.42 42.97
C SER A 5 -5.09 -40.10 42.00
N ARG A 6 -4.10 -41.01 42.05
CA ARG A 6 -2.97 -41.16 41.12
C ARG A 6 -3.44 -41.99 39.93
N HIS A 7 -2.72 -41.87 38.84
CA HIS A 7 -2.39 -42.82 37.75
C HIS A 7 -2.37 -42.05 36.43
N GLY A 8 -1.46 -42.20 35.48
CA GLY A 8 -0.37 -43.13 35.34
C GLY A 8 0.38 -42.74 34.07
N LEU A 9 1.70 -42.83 34.14
CA LEU A 9 2.58 -42.69 32.97
C LEU A 9 2.28 -43.82 31.97
N SER A 10 2.07 -43.47 30.69
CA SER A 10 2.21 -44.40 29.58
C SER A 10 3.36 -43.95 28.70
N VAL A 11 4.47 -44.68 28.82
CA VAL A 11 5.59 -44.68 27.89
C VAL A 11 5.14 -45.42 26.65
N VAL A 12 5.13 -44.81 25.49
CA VAL A 12 4.97 -45.48 24.21
C VAL A 12 6.29 -45.43 23.45
N ALA A 13 6.74 -46.61 23.13
CA ALA A 13 8.01 -46.94 22.54
C ALA A 13 8.17 -46.36 21.10
N LEU A 14 9.38 -45.92 20.86
CA LEU A 14 9.93 -45.49 19.56
C LEU A 14 10.16 -46.74 18.71
N SER A 15 9.38 -46.90 17.64
CA SER A 15 9.69 -47.88 16.56
C SER A 15 10.32 -47.17 15.38
N THR A 16 11.62 -47.36 15.26
CA THR A 16 12.43 -47.04 14.06
C THR A 16 11.99 -47.91 12.87
N LEU A 17 11.47 -47.29 11.83
CA LEU A 17 11.39 -47.89 10.52
C LEU A 17 12.32 -47.14 9.55
N ILE A 18 13.44 -47.82 9.28
CA ILE A 18 14.36 -47.52 8.18
C ILE A 18 13.69 -48.03 6.90
N GLY A 19 13.45 -47.18 5.95
CA GLY A 19 12.86 -47.58 4.66
C GLY A 19 13.01 -46.55 3.56
N GLY A 20 13.98 -46.77 2.67
CA GLY A 20 13.88 -46.48 1.25
C GLY A 20 14.09 -45.08 0.76
N CYS A 21 15.32 -44.67 0.42
CA CYS A 21 15.60 -43.59 -0.53
C CYS A 21 15.03 -43.93 -1.91
N ALA A 22 13.85 -43.39 -2.22
CA ALA A 22 13.39 -43.28 -3.61
C ALA A 22 13.77 -41.90 -4.13
N THR A 23 14.80 -41.85 -4.94
CA THR A 23 15.17 -40.65 -5.71
C THR A 23 14.10 -40.35 -6.73
N PHE A 24 13.12 -39.51 -6.35
CA PHE A 24 12.24 -38.87 -7.34
C PHE A 24 13.08 -37.78 -8.07
N ARG A 25 13.64 -38.15 -9.22
CA ARG A 25 14.00 -37.20 -10.24
C ARG A 25 12.69 -36.66 -10.85
N GLY A 26 12.10 -35.69 -10.20
CA GLY A 26 11.09 -34.82 -10.80
C GLY A 26 11.77 -33.94 -11.82
N ALA A 27 11.57 -34.23 -13.10
CA ALA A 27 11.90 -33.33 -14.17
C ALA A 27 11.09 -32.03 -13.96
N ALA A 28 11.76 -30.99 -13.47
CA ALA A 28 11.27 -29.63 -13.54
C ALA A 28 11.27 -29.23 -15.02
N SER A 29 10.17 -29.51 -15.74
CA SER A 29 9.87 -28.85 -17.00
C SER A 29 9.46 -27.41 -16.70
N GLY A 30 10.44 -26.58 -16.36
CA GLY A 30 10.30 -25.14 -16.41
C GLY A 30 10.17 -24.73 -17.86
N SER A 31 8.96 -24.71 -18.38
CA SER A 31 8.67 -23.99 -19.61
C SER A 31 8.67 -22.49 -19.28
N ASP A 32 9.88 -21.90 -19.15
CA ASP A 32 10.07 -20.48 -19.29
C ASP A 32 9.70 -20.11 -20.72
N SER A 33 8.39 -19.91 -20.95
CA SER A 33 7.90 -19.42 -22.23
C SER A 33 8.55 -18.08 -22.52
N PRO A 34 9.23 -17.91 -23.66
CA PRO A 34 9.81 -16.62 -24.07
C PRO A 34 8.81 -15.46 -24.02
N THR A 35 7.52 -15.77 -24.14
CA THR A 35 6.39 -14.84 -24.02
C THR A 35 6.20 -14.27 -22.60
N ALA A 36 6.50 -15.05 -21.54
CA ALA A 36 6.39 -14.57 -20.16
C ALA A 36 7.55 -13.62 -19.81
N MET A 37 8.77 -13.92 -20.26
CA MET A 37 9.92 -13.03 -20.10
C MET A 37 9.75 -11.74 -20.91
N ALA A 38 9.25 -11.80 -22.13
CA ALA A 38 8.99 -10.63 -22.96
C ALA A 38 7.87 -9.73 -22.38
N ARG A 39 6.86 -10.28 -21.68
CA ARG A 39 5.83 -9.51 -20.96
C ARG A 39 6.39 -8.77 -19.75
N ALA A 40 7.33 -9.34 -19.00
CA ALA A 40 7.96 -8.71 -17.84
C ALA A 40 8.81 -7.47 -18.20
N THR A 41 9.08 -7.23 -19.48
CA THR A 41 9.86 -6.08 -19.95
C THR A 41 9.00 -4.89 -20.40
N ARG A 42 7.67 -5.05 -20.55
CA ARG A 42 6.78 -3.97 -20.98
C ARG A 42 6.20 -3.24 -19.77
N CYS A 43 6.56 -1.96 -19.63
CA CYS A 43 5.94 -1.08 -18.65
C CYS A 43 4.46 -0.85 -18.98
N PHE A 44 3.59 -1.11 -18.02
CA PHE A 44 2.15 -0.86 -18.13
C PHE A 44 1.54 -1.46 -19.39
N ASP A 45 1.62 -2.80 -19.50
CA ASP A 45 1.11 -3.52 -20.67
C ASP A 45 -0.41 -3.64 -20.63
N LEU A 46 -1.09 -2.75 -21.34
CA LEU A 46 -2.54 -2.70 -21.43
C LEU A 46 -3.12 -3.58 -22.56
N GLU A 47 -2.29 -4.30 -23.34
CA GLU A 47 -2.76 -5.05 -24.52
C GLU A 47 -3.78 -6.14 -24.17
N ALA A 48 -3.67 -6.72 -22.97
CA ALA A 48 -4.58 -7.76 -22.49
C ALA A 48 -5.93 -7.22 -21.98
N LEU A 49 -6.09 -5.91 -21.87
CA LEU A 49 -7.32 -5.28 -21.37
C LEU A 49 -8.29 -4.96 -22.51
N SER A 50 -9.59 -5.00 -22.21
CA SER A 50 -10.62 -4.42 -23.07
C SER A 50 -10.43 -2.91 -23.21
N ASP A 51 -11.01 -2.29 -24.24
CA ASP A 51 -10.90 -0.84 -24.42
C ASP A 51 -11.47 -0.06 -23.23
N SER A 52 -12.56 -0.52 -22.64
CA SER A 52 -13.13 0.07 -21.44
C SER A 52 -12.21 -0.06 -20.22
N ASP A 53 -11.50 -1.18 -20.07
CA ASP A 53 -10.56 -1.41 -18.97
C ASP A 53 -9.25 -0.62 -19.17
N ARG A 54 -8.82 -0.42 -20.43
CA ARG A 54 -7.69 0.48 -20.77
C ARG A 54 -7.96 1.90 -20.30
N VAL A 55 -9.17 2.43 -20.55
CA VAL A 55 -9.56 3.75 -20.05
C VAL A 55 -9.54 3.81 -18.51
N VAL A 56 -9.99 2.76 -17.84
CA VAL A 56 -9.89 2.67 -16.37
C VAL A 56 -8.44 2.65 -15.91
N ALA A 57 -7.58 1.89 -16.58
CA ALA A 57 -6.15 1.82 -16.25
C ALA A 57 -5.47 3.18 -16.39
N GLU A 58 -5.66 3.87 -17.51
CA GLU A 58 -5.13 5.21 -17.77
C GLU A 58 -5.58 6.22 -16.70
N LYS A 59 -6.89 6.29 -16.44
CA LYS A 59 -7.45 7.19 -15.42
C LYS A 59 -7.00 6.85 -14.01
N THR A 60 -6.84 5.57 -13.69
CA THR A 60 -6.33 5.13 -12.39
C THR A 60 -4.86 5.54 -12.20
N LEU A 61 -4.04 5.32 -13.22
CA LEU A 61 -2.64 5.72 -13.18
C LEU A 61 -2.50 7.25 -13.08
N LEU A 62 -3.32 8.01 -13.81
CA LEU A 62 -3.36 9.47 -13.71
C LEU A 62 -3.80 9.92 -12.30
N GLU A 63 -4.83 9.31 -11.73
CA GLU A 63 -5.32 9.65 -10.40
C GLU A 63 -4.26 9.45 -9.32
N PHE A 64 -3.48 8.37 -9.37
CA PHE A 64 -2.31 8.20 -8.49
C PHE A 64 -1.25 9.26 -8.73
N SER A 65 -1.00 9.59 -10.00
CA SER A 65 0.03 10.54 -10.41
C SER A 65 -0.29 11.98 -10.00
N ASP A 66 -1.55 12.36 -10.08
CA ASP A 66 -2.00 13.71 -9.69
C ASP A 66 -2.02 13.90 -8.17
N ARG A 67 -1.94 12.80 -7.41
CA ARG A 67 -1.91 12.76 -5.95
C ARG A 67 -0.52 12.35 -5.43
N GLU A 68 -0.47 11.96 -4.20
CA GLU A 68 0.74 11.48 -3.51
C GLU A 68 1.36 10.20 -4.10
N GLY A 69 0.60 9.44 -4.88
CA GLY A 69 1.09 8.27 -5.63
C GLY A 69 2.18 8.62 -6.64
N LEU A 70 2.28 9.88 -7.07
CA LEU A 70 3.43 10.41 -7.81
C LEU A 70 4.75 9.97 -7.18
N TYR A 71 4.89 10.11 -5.88
CA TYR A 71 6.12 9.87 -5.14
C TYR A 71 6.43 8.38 -4.92
N THR A 72 5.45 7.51 -5.13
CA THR A 72 5.67 6.07 -5.21
C THR A 72 6.09 5.67 -6.62
N LEU A 73 5.45 6.24 -7.65
CA LEU A 73 5.79 6.03 -9.05
C LEU A 73 7.17 6.61 -9.39
N ALA A 74 7.47 7.82 -8.90
CA ALA A 74 8.72 8.51 -9.16
C ALA A 74 9.81 8.03 -8.18
N ASP A 75 10.53 6.98 -8.54
CA ASP A 75 11.70 6.44 -7.85
C ASP A 75 11.47 5.95 -6.40
N GLY A 76 10.23 5.84 -5.95
CA GLY A 76 9.90 5.26 -4.66
C GLY A 76 10.27 6.14 -3.47
N LEU A 77 10.15 7.45 -3.58
CA LEU A 77 10.26 8.35 -2.41
C LEU A 77 9.25 7.97 -1.31
N LYS A 78 8.06 7.51 -1.71
CA LYS A 78 7.10 6.80 -0.86
C LYS A 78 7.15 5.31 -1.18
N PRO A 79 7.31 4.43 -0.19
CA PRO A 79 7.19 2.99 -0.38
C PRO A 79 5.86 2.56 -0.98
N MET A 80 4.76 3.18 -0.51
CA MET A 80 3.39 2.91 -0.95
C MET A 80 2.52 4.16 -0.89
N SER A 81 1.44 4.15 -1.69
CA SER A 81 0.32 5.08 -1.58
C SER A 81 -0.98 4.32 -1.82
N SER A 82 -2.08 4.76 -1.23
CA SER A 82 -3.38 4.08 -1.31
C SER A 82 -4.53 5.08 -1.53
N ASP A 83 -5.76 4.62 -1.34
CA ASP A 83 -6.98 5.45 -1.34
C ASP A 83 -7.45 5.94 -2.72
N VAL A 84 -7.10 5.18 -3.77
CA VAL A 84 -7.64 5.40 -5.12
C VAL A 84 -8.66 4.32 -5.45
N ARG A 85 -9.74 4.69 -6.16
CA ARG A 85 -10.84 3.78 -6.56
C ARG A 85 -11.47 3.05 -5.37
N ASN A 86 -11.95 3.82 -4.40
CA ASN A 86 -12.59 3.27 -3.21
C ASN A 86 -13.93 2.62 -3.52
N LEU A 87 -14.09 1.35 -3.14
CA LEU A 87 -15.32 0.58 -3.23
C LEU A 87 -15.86 0.25 -1.84
N GLN A 88 -17.20 0.24 -1.71
CA GLN A 88 -17.90 -0.28 -0.55
C GLN A 88 -18.56 -1.60 -0.92
N LEU A 89 -18.20 -2.66 -0.22
CA LEU A 89 -18.68 -4.03 -0.46
C LEU A 89 -19.65 -4.41 0.66
N ARG A 90 -20.95 -4.46 0.39
CA ARG A 90 -21.92 -5.02 1.34
C ARG A 90 -21.80 -6.53 1.30
N ILE A 91 -21.55 -7.17 2.45
CA ILE A 91 -21.37 -8.62 2.57
C ILE A 91 -22.47 -9.31 3.37
N ALA A 92 -23.30 -8.55 4.08
CA ALA A 92 -24.45 -9.04 4.85
C ALA A 92 -25.52 -7.94 4.99
N PRO A 93 -26.82 -8.28 5.20
CA PRO A 93 -27.37 -9.64 5.15
C PRO A 93 -27.40 -10.24 3.74
N THR A 94 -27.32 -9.39 2.71
CA THR A 94 -27.32 -9.81 1.29
C THR A 94 -26.03 -9.33 0.65
N LEU A 95 -25.35 -10.22 -0.08
CA LEU A 95 -24.16 -9.89 -0.82
C LEU A 95 -24.51 -8.99 -2.02
N ASP A 96 -23.83 -7.85 -2.14
CA ASP A 96 -23.93 -6.99 -3.32
C ASP A 96 -22.95 -7.48 -4.39
N THR A 97 -23.49 -7.96 -5.51
CA THR A 97 -22.68 -8.54 -6.59
C THR A 97 -22.06 -7.48 -7.50
N VAL A 98 -22.64 -6.30 -7.62
CA VAL A 98 -22.15 -5.24 -8.52
C VAL A 98 -20.76 -4.74 -8.11
N PRO A 99 -20.51 -4.37 -6.82
CA PRO A 99 -19.16 -4.03 -6.39
C PRO A 99 -18.15 -5.18 -6.48
N LEU A 100 -18.59 -6.43 -6.41
CA LEU A 100 -17.69 -7.58 -6.61
C LEU A 100 -17.19 -7.67 -8.05
N LEU A 101 -18.03 -7.43 -9.04
CA LEU A 101 -17.63 -7.39 -10.45
C LEU A 101 -16.63 -6.24 -10.69
N GLU A 102 -16.88 -5.08 -10.09
CA GLU A 102 -15.94 -3.96 -10.17
C GLU A 102 -14.61 -4.26 -9.44
N LEU A 103 -14.66 -4.94 -8.30
CA LEU A 103 -13.46 -5.39 -7.59
C LEU A 103 -12.59 -6.31 -8.47
N ASP A 104 -13.20 -7.26 -9.17
CA ASP A 104 -12.48 -8.15 -10.09
C ASP A 104 -11.94 -7.39 -11.30
N ARG A 105 -12.66 -6.40 -11.80
CA ARG A 105 -12.19 -5.47 -12.82
C ARG A 105 -10.94 -4.72 -12.36
N LEU A 106 -10.99 -4.12 -11.17
CA LEU A 106 -9.84 -3.40 -10.60
C LEU A 106 -8.63 -4.31 -10.37
N ARG A 107 -8.82 -5.57 -10.01
CA ARG A 107 -7.73 -6.55 -9.90
C ARG A 107 -7.07 -6.83 -11.23
N ARG A 108 -7.85 -7.00 -12.31
CA ARG A 108 -7.30 -7.17 -13.67
C ARG A 108 -6.51 -5.94 -14.10
N VAL A 109 -7.07 -4.75 -13.89
CA VAL A 109 -6.39 -3.48 -14.19
C VAL A 109 -5.09 -3.34 -13.39
N ALA A 110 -5.12 -3.57 -12.08
CA ALA A 110 -3.95 -3.48 -11.22
C ALA A 110 -2.82 -4.42 -11.66
N ALA A 111 -3.16 -5.63 -12.11
CA ALA A 111 -2.18 -6.62 -12.57
C ALA A 111 -1.41 -6.17 -13.83
N THR A 112 -1.97 -5.27 -14.65
CA THR A 112 -1.30 -4.72 -15.84
C THR A 112 -0.51 -3.44 -15.55
N LEU A 113 -0.80 -2.77 -14.42
CA LEU A 113 -0.15 -1.52 -14.03
C LEU A 113 1.14 -1.79 -13.24
N THR A 114 2.08 -2.45 -13.90
CA THR A 114 3.40 -2.78 -13.35
C THR A 114 4.52 -2.27 -14.25
N CYS A 115 5.60 -1.79 -13.65
CA CYS A 115 6.80 -1.38 -14.37
C CYS A 115 8.03 -1.44 -13.46
N GLY A 116 8.95 -2.36 -13.72
CA GLY A 116 10.16 -2.54 -12.91
C GLY A 116 9.81 -2.83 -11.44
N GLU A 117 10.22 -1.93 -10.55
CA GLU A 117 9.97 -2.05 -9.10
C GLU A 117 8.56 -1.58 -8.69
N THR A 118 7.83 -0.93 -9.59
CA THR A 118 6.51 -0.36 -9.30
C THR A 118 5.40 -1.31 -9.71
N GLY A 119 4.36 -1.41 -8.89
CA GLY A 119 3.16 -2.18 -9.20
C GLY A 119 1.97 -1.71 -8.39
N MET A 120 0.79 -2.22 -8.76
CA MET A 120 -0.46 -1.94 -8.07
C MET A 120 -1.08 -3.22 -7.53
N LEU A 121 -1.86 -3.08 -6.48
CA LEU A 121 -2.68 -4.16 -5.93
C LEU A 121 -4.02 -3.61 -5.42
N VAL A 122 -4.99 -4.49 -5.30
CA VAL A 122 -6.27 -4.19 -4.65
C VAL A 122 -6.24 -4.74 -3.25
N GLN A 123 -6.48 -3.89 -2.26
CA GLN A 123 -6.64 -4.29 -0.87
C GLN A 123 -8.09 -4.21 -0.44
N VAL A 124 -8.54 -5.23 0.28
CA VAL A 124 -9.86 -5.26 0.93
C VAL A 124 -9.64 -5.07 2.43
N PHE A 125 -10.30 -4.08 3.00
CA PHE A 125 -10.19 -3.71 4.39
C PHE A 125 -11.40 -4.16 5.19
N THR A 126 -11.18 -4.51 6.45
CA THR A 126 -12.25 -4.56 7.44
C THR A 126 -12.63 -3.12 7.78
N ASN A 127 -13.88 -2.76 7.70
CA ASN A 127 -14.33 -1.37 7.94
C ASN A 127 -14.26 -0.94 9.43
N ALA A 128 -13.25 -1.42 10.14
CA ALA A 128 -13.06 -1.25 11.58
C ALA A 128 -12.94 0.22 12.05
N TYR A 129 -12.68 1.14 11.10
CA TYR A 129 -12.56 2.57 11.44
C TYR A 129 -13.89 3.31 11.52
N LYS A 130 -14.89 2.89 10.74
CA LYS A 130 -16.12 3.69 10.58
C LYS A 130 -17.24 3.28 11.54
N ARG A 131 -17.30 2.01 11.93
CA ARG A 131 -18.28 1.48 12.90
C ARG A 131 -17.76 0.18 13.50
N PRO A 132 -17.65 0.06 14.83
CA PRO A 132 -17.21 -1.18 15.48
C PRO A 132 -18.14 -2.38 15.21
N ASP A 133 -19.40 -2.11 14.87
CA ASP A 133 -20.47 -3.07 14.55
C ASP A 133 -20.62 -3.38 13.05
N SER A 134 -19.79 -2.76 12.20
CA SER A 134 -19.90 -2.92 10.76
C SER A 134 -19.28 -4.25 10.28
N THR A 135 -19.89 -5.36 10.71
CA THR A 135 -19.59 -6.69 10.17
C THR A 135 -20.16 -6.90 8.76
N THR A 136 -20.99 -5.95 8.28
CA THR A 136 -21.78 -6.09 7.07
C THR A 136 -21.17 -5.42 5.82
N VAL A 137 -20.12 -4.62 6.00
CA VAL A 137 -19.47 -3.88 4.91
C VAL A 137 -17.96 -4.07 4.95
N ARG A 138 -17.35 -4.16 3.76
CA ARG A 138 -15.90 -4.06 3.56
C ARG A 138 -15.62 -2.86 2.66
N SER A 139 -14.47 -2.24 2.83
CA SER A 139 -13.93 -1.27 1.87
C SER A 139 -12.84 -1.94 1.05
N ALA A 140 -12.75 -1.61 -0.22
CA ALA A 140 -11.64 -1.99 -1.06
C ALA A 140 -11.08 -0.75 -1.75
N SER A 141 -9.77 -0.69 -1.93
CA SER A 141 -9.11 0.36 -2.69
C SER A 141 -7.89 -0.17 -3.42
N LEU A 142 -7.44 0.59 -4.42
CA LEU A 142 -6.15 0.36 -5.04
C LEU A 142 -5.05 0.96 -4.18
N ALA A 143 -3.94 0.22 -4.08
CA ALA A 143 -2.67 0.70 -3.56
C ALA A 143 -1.60 0.53 -4.63
N ILE A 144 -0.70 1.51 -4.70
CA ILE A 144 0.50 1.47 -5.51
C ILE A 144 1.71 1.31 -4.60
N TYR A 145 2.69 0.53 -5.02
CA TYR A 145 3.91 0.26 -4.26
C TYR A 145 5.16 0.36 -5.15
N HIS A 146 6.30 0.62 -4.49
CA HIS A 146 7.62 0.51 -5.07
C HIS A 146 8.43 -0.53 -4.27
N ARG A 147 8.71 -1.71 -4.86
CA ARG A 147 9.26 -2.89 -4.15
C ARG A 147 10.56 -2.59 -3.41
N ARG A 148 11.52 -1.92 -4.07
CA ARG A 148 12.79 -1.57 -3.44
C ARG A 148 12.59 -0.63 -2.25
N ALA A 149 11.82 0.46 -2.41
CA ALA A 149 11.56 1.40 -1.33
C ALA A 149 10.80 0.75 -0.16
N LEU A 150 9.87 -0.16 -0.44
CA LEU A 150 9.17 -0.95 0.56
C LEU A 150 10.13 -1.85 1.34
N ARG A 151 10.99 -2.59 0.64
CA ARG A 151 12.04 -3.41 1.27
C ARG A 151 12.96 -2.56 2.15
N ASP A 152 13.39 -1.40 1.66
CA ASP A 152 14.26 -0.49 2.40
C ASP A 152 13.56 0.08 3.64
N ALA A 153 12.27 0.38 3.57
CA ALA A 153 11.48 0.80 4.74
C ALA A 153 11.37 -0.33 5.78
N ILE A 154 11.13 -1.57 5.35
CA ILE A 154 11.09 -2.73 6.24
C ILE A 154 12.45 -2.96 6.92
N VAL A 155 13.55 -2.81 6.18
CA VAL A 155 14.92 -2.92 6.75
C VAL A 155 15.19 -1.81 7.76
N ARG A 156 14.85 -0.55 7.46
CA ARG A 156 15.01 0.57 8.40
C ARG A 156 14.21 0.37 9.67
N GLN A 157 13.00 -0.14 9.55
CA GLN A 157 12.05 -0.35 10.65
C GLN A 157 11.94 -1.84 11.06
N LYS A 158 13.07 -2.59 10.97
CA LYS A 158 13.10 -4.05 11.17
C LYS A 158 12.53 -4.52 12.49
N ALA A 159 12.73 -3.75 13.57
CA ALA A 159 12.22 -4.09 14.89
C ALA A 159 10.69 -4.00 14.93
N PHE A 160 10.10 -3.03 14.23
CA PHE A 160 8.66 -2.88 14.12
C PHE A 160 8.04 -3.95 13.20
N PHE A 161 8.48 -4.04 11.97
CA PHE A 161 7.92 -4.98 11.00
C PHE A 161 8.15 -6.45 11.39
N GLY A 162 9.30 -6.74 12.02
CA GLY A 162 9.59 -8.10 12.51
C GLY A 162 8.60 -8.59 13.58
N ARG A 163 8.09 -7.70 14.45
CA ARG A 163 7.02 -8.07 15.40
C ARG A 163 5.69 -8.39 14.71
N LEU A 164 5.46 -7.88 13.51
CA LEU A 164 4.30 -8.21 12.67
C LEU A 164 4.54 -9.44 11.79
N GLY A 165 5.68 -10.11 11.90
CA GLY A 165 6.04 -11.24 11.05
C GLY A 165 6.45 -10.86 9.63
N VAL A 166 6.73 -9.58 9.37
CA VAL A 166 7.08 -9.05 8.05
C VAL A 166 8.60 -9.03 7.88
N THR A 167 9.07 -9.62 6.77
CA THR A 167 10.48 -9.63 6.37
C THR A 167 10.70 -8.78 5.12
N PRO A 168 11.96 -8.39 4.80
CA PRO A 168 12.25 -7.61 3.60
C PRO A 168 11.88 -8.29 2.27
N SER A 169 11.66 -9.61 2.29
CA SER A 169 11.22 -10.40 1.13
C SER A 169 9.70 -10.58 1.05
N ALA A 170 8.93 -10.01 1.98
CA ALA A 170 7.48 -10.14 1.99
C ALA A 170 6.84 -9.45 0.77
N GLU A 171 5.79 -10.05 0.22
CA GLU A 171 5.02 -9.44 -0.87
C GLU A 171 4.25 -8.20 -0.36
N PRO A 172 4.11 -7.16 -1.21
CA PRO A 172 3.45 -5.91 -0.81
C PRO A 172 2.05 -6.09 -0.21
N GLY A 173 1.28 -7.05 -0.71
CA GLY A 173 -0.05 -7.38 -0.17
C GLY A 173 0.00 -7.96 1.23
N ASP A 174 0.99 -8.80 1.52
CA ASP A 174 1.20 -9.39 2.86
C ASP A 174 1.63 -8.33 3.86
N VAL A 175 2.51 -7.41 3.46
CA VAL A 175 2.92 -6.26 4.29
C VAL A 175 1.71 -5.41 4.68
N LEU A 176 0.87 -5.03 3.69
CA LEU A 176 -0.35 -4.27 3.95
C LEU A 176 -1.31 -5.03 4.87
N SER A 177 -1.50 -6.33 4.63
CA SER A 177 -2.38 -7.17 5.46
C SER A 177 -1.88 -7.27 6.89
N ALA A 178 -0.57 -7.43 7.10
CA ALA A 178 0.02 -7.47 8.43
C ALA A 178 -0.18 -6.14 9.19
N VAL A 179 0.03 -5.01 8.50
CA VAL A 179 -0.19 -3.67 9.08
C VAL A 179 -1.67 -3.43 9.38
N GLU A 180 -2.58 -3.77 8.44
CA GLU A 180 -4.03 -3.55 8.63
C GLU A 180 -4.59 -4.33 9.80
N ASN A 181 -4.11 -5.55 10.03
CA ASN A 181 -4.58 -6.40 11.12
C ASN A 181 -3.83 -6.16 12.44
N ALA A 182 -2.87 -5.25 12.50
CA ALA A 182 -2.17 -4.90 13.72
C ALA A 182 -3.06 -4.10 14.69
N PRO A 183 -2.73 -4.08 16.00
CA PRO A 183 -3.35 -3.18 16.95
C PRO A 183 -3.33 -1.73 16.47
N ARG A 184 -4.33 -0.94 16.84
CA ARG A 184 -4.60 0.40 16.29
C ARG A 184 -3.36 1.31 16.23
N ALA A 185 -2.59 1.39 17.31
CA ALA A 185 -1.39 2.23 17.36
C ALA A 185 -0.29 1.71 16.42
N ASP A 186 -0.08 0.41 16.36
CA ASP A 186 0.89 -0.22 15.46
C ASP A 186 0.42 -0.11 14.00
N ARG A 187 -0.88 -0.22 13.73
CA ARG A 187 -1.43 0.02 12.40
C ARG A 187 -1.17 1.44 11.92
N TRP A 188 -1.39 2.45 12.74
CA TRP A 188 -1.07 3.84 12.40
C TRP A 188 0.42 4.04 12.13
N ARG A 189 1.29 3.46 12.98
CA ARG A 189 2.74 3.50 12.80
C ARG A 189 3.16 2.82 11.51
N GLY A 190 2.64 1.62 11.24
CA GLY A 190 2.92 0.87 10.04
C GLY A 190 2.52 1.62 8.76
N TYR A 191 1.32 2.20 8.72
CA TYR A 191 0.92 3.04 7.59
C TYR A 191 1.80 4.28 7.44
N GLY A 192 2.19 4.93 8.55
CA GLY A 192 3.11 6.06 8.50
C GLY A 192 4.44 5.71 7.83
N PHE A 193 5.02 4.56 8.17
CA PHE A 193 6.26 4.09 7.54
C PHE A 193 6.06 3.67 6.08
N LEU A 194 4.95 3.00 5.76
CA LEU A 194 4.61 2.60 4.39
C LEU A 194 4.35 3.81 3.49
N PHE A 195 3.75 4.86 4.03
CA PHE A 195 3.47 6.09 3.29
C PHE A 195 4.65 7.07 3.25
N GLY A 196 5.81 6.68 3.82
CA GLY A 196 7.04 7.44 3.70
C GLY A 196 7.06 8.74 4.50
N TYR A 197 6.25 8.84 5.56
CA TYR A 197 6.30 9.99 6.46
C TYR A 197 7.59 9.96 7.29
N PRO A 198 8.14 11.14 7.68
CA PRO A 198 9.26 11.21 8.60
C PRO A 198 8.97 10.47 9.91
N ASP A 199 9.96 9.74 10.44
CA ASP A 199 9.79 8.90 11.62
C ASP A 199 9.28 9.67 12.84
N ASP A 200 9.77 10.90 13.04
CA ASP A 200 9.34 11.81 14.12
C ASP A 200 7.86 12.23 13.96
N ALA A 201 7.41 12.45 12.73
CA ALA A 201 6.00 12.73 12.45
C ALA A 201 5.12 11.50 12.69
N VAL A 202 5.59 10.30 12.34
CA VAL A 202 4.87 9.04 12.59
C VAL A 202 4.69 8.83 14.09
N GLU A 203 5.76 8.96 14.88
CA GLU A 203 5.68 8.77 16.33
C GLU A 203 4.79 9.82 16.98
N PHE A 204 4.92 11.10 16.61
CA PHE A 204 4.01 12.13 17.08
C PHE A 204 2.55 11.82 16.79
N PHE A 205 2.22 11.37 15.57
CA PHE A 205 0.85 11.04 15.19
C PHE A 205 0.28 9.91 16.06
N VAL A 206 1.06 8.87 16.29
CA VAL A 206 0.67 7.72 17.12
C VAL A 206 0.47 8.15 18.58
N GLU A 207 1.43 8.86 19.17
CA GLU A 207 1.33 9.34 20.55
C GLU A 207 0.16 10.29 20.74
N ALA A 208 -0.03 11.23 19.80
CA ALA A 208 -1.17 12.16 19.82
C ALA A 208 -2.51 11.43 19.72
N GLY A 209 -2.57 10.36 18.90
CA GLY A 209 -3.76 9.52 18.77
C GLY A 209 -4.08 8.76 20.06
N VAL A 210 -3.08 8.10 20.65
CA VAL A 210 -3.24 7.37 21.93
C VAL A 210 -3.62 8.31 23.06
N ARG A 211 -2.98 9.48 23.15
CA ARG A 211 -3.33 10.52 24.14
C ARG A 211 -4.76 11.02 23.93
N GLY A 212 -5.14 11.30 22.69
CA GLY A 212 -6.51 11.74 22.35
C GLY A 212 -7.56 10.72 22.72
N ASP A 213 -7.29 9.44 22.52
CA ASP A 213 -8.18 8.34 22.92
C ASP A 213 -8.39 8.29 24.45
N SER A 214 -7.33 8.51 25.23
CA SER A 214 -7.40 8.46 26.69
C SER A 214 -8.00 9.73 27.30
N THR A 215 -7.66 10.91 26.78
CA THR A 215 -8.12 12.20 27.33
C THR A 215 -9.40 12.72 26.71
N LYS A 216 -9.83 12.15 25.57
CA LYS A 216 -10.92 12.65 24.71
C LYS A 216 -10.68 14.08 24.18
N GLN A 217 -9.42 14.51 24.18
CA GLN A 217 -9.03 15.83 23.71
C GLN A 217 -8.07 15.69 22.53
N LEU A 218 -8.28 16.52 21.50
CA LEU A 218 -7.39 16.57 20.36
C LEU A 218 -6.05 17.20 20.76
N VAL A 219 -4.96 16.48 20.54
CA VAL A 219 -3.62 17.03 20.74
C VAL A 219 -3.35 18.11 19.66
N PRO A 220 -2.97 19.34 20.05
CA PRO A 220 -2.67 20.42 19.10
C PRO A 220 -1.59 20.01 18.09
N ARG A 221 -1.83 20.29 16.82
CA ARG A 221 -0.95 19.91 15.72
C ARG A 221 -0.96 20.92 14.60
N ASP A 222 0.13 20.94 13.85
CA ASP A 222 0.23 21.57 12.54
C ASP A 222 0.36 20.48 11.46
N PHE A 223 0.27 20.88 10.19
CA PHE A 223 0.38 19.96 9.07
C PHE A 223 1.50 20.40 8.13
N ARG A 224 2.34 19.43 7.75
CA ARG A 224 3.30 19.58 6.66
C ARG A 224 2.68 19.10 5.38
N ARG A 225 3.05 19.76 4.28
CA ARG A 225 2.51 19.46 2.95
C ARG A 225 3.65 19.28 1.97
N VAL A 226 3.54 18.25 1.14
CA VAL A 226 4.38 18.03 -0.04
C VAL A 226 3.51 18.27 -1.26
N GLU A 227 4.03 18.98 -2.26
CA GLU A 227 3.24 19.42 -3.40
C GLU A 227 2.67 18.25 -4.21
N THR A 228 1.40 18.34 -4.62
CA THR A 228 0.74 17.43 -5.56
C THR A 228 -0.07 18.24 -6.58
N PHE A 229 -0.31 17.66 -7.76
CA PHE A 229 -1.09 18.34 -8.80
C PHE A 229 -2.55 18.52 -8.37
N GLN A 230 -3.17 17.44 -7.91
CA GLN A 230 -4.53 17.51 -7.39
C GLN A 230 -4.52 18.16 -5.99
N LYS A 231 -5.34 19.18 -5.85
CA LYS A 231 -5.58 19.87 -4.57
C LYS A 231 -6.98 19.54 -4.08
N TYR A 232 -7.12 19.41 -2.77
CA TYR A 232 -8.41 19.28 -2.11
C TYR A 232 -8.85 20.64 -1.56
N PRO A 233 -10.15 20.93 -1.53
CA PRO A 233 -10.64 22.13 -0.87
C PRO A 233 -10.15 22.13 0.58
N GLY A 234 -9.57 23.24 1.03
CA GLY A 234 -9.33 23.48 2.44
C GLY A 234 -10.67 23.61 3.21
N GLY A 235 -10.60 23.64 4.53
CA GLY A 235 -11.73 24.01 5.36
C GLY A 235 -12.21 25.45 5.05
N ALA A 236 -13.29 25.89 5.67
CA ALA A 236 -13.82 27.25 5.45
C ALA A 236 -12.73 28.30 5.73
N GLY A 237 -12.32 29.02 4.68
CA GLY A 237 -11.26 30.04 4.74
C GLY A 237 -9.82 29.51 4.59
N GLU A 238 -9.64 28.23 4.30
CA GLU A 238 -8.32 27.63 4.05
C GLU A 238 -8.03 27.49 2.53
N GLU A 239 -6.75 27.62 2.15
CA GLU A 239 -6.30 27.35 0.79
C GLU A 239 -6.44 25.86 0.42
N ALA A 240 -6.58 25.60 -0.87
CA ALA A 240 -6.61 24.24 -1.38
C ALA A 240 -5.34 23.45 -0.96
N GLN A 241 -5.54 22.24 -0.45
CA GLN A 241 -4.49 21.46 0.20
C GLN A 241 -3.98 20.34 -0.72
N SER A 242 -2.66 20.08 -0.65
CA SER A 242 -2.05 18.89 -1.26
C SER A 242 -2.63 17.60 -0.66
N SER A 243 -2.61 16.51 -1.42
CA SER A 243 -2.98 15.19 -0.92
C SER A 243 -1.90 14.56 -0.03
N PHE A 244 -0.63 14.99 -0.17
CA PHE A 244 0.46 14.48 0.64
C PHE A 244 0.66 15.36 1.89
N VAL A 245 -0.01 14.98 2.97
CA VAL A 245 -0.06 15.76 4.22
C VAL A 245 0.22 14.85 5.40
N TYR A 246 1.01 15.33 6.37
CA TYR A 246 1.22 14.65 7.64
C TYR A 246 1.26 15.62 8.82
N ALA A 247 0.88 15.13 10.00
CA ALA A 247 0.77 15.92 11.21
C ALA A 247 2.13 16.03 11.93
N VAL A 248 2.37 17.20 12.51
CA VAL A 248 3.54 17.48 13.38
C VAL A 248 3.07 18.21 14.64
N PRO A 249 3.85 18.28 15.72
CA PRO A 249 3.52 19.09 16.89
C PRO A 249 3.23 20.54 16.50
N LYS A 250 2.24 21.15 17.14
CA LYS A 250 1.92 22.58 16.91
C LYS A 250 3.14 23.47 17.17
N GLY A 251 3.45 24.36 16.24
CA GLY A 251 4.58 25.28 16.32
C GLY A 251 5.94 24.62 16.08
N ALA A 252 6.00 23.34 15.71
CA ALA A 252 7.28 22.68 15.44
C ALA A 252 8.01 23.32 14.24
N ALA A 253 9.32 23.52 14.36
CA ALA A 253 10.17 23.86 13.22
C ALA A 253 10.28 22.68 12.24
N LEU A 254 10.76 22.92 11.02
CA LEU A 254 11.06 21.85 10.06
C LEU A 254 12.15 20.93 10.62
N SER A 255 11.84 19.65 10.76
CA SER A 255 12.81 18.62 11.13
C SER A 255 13.79 18.33 9.98
N ALA A 256 14.83 17.57 10.26
CA ALA A 256 15.73 17.08 9.22
C ALA A 256 14.99 16.08 8.28
N GLY A 257 14.01 15.35 8.82
CA GLY A 257 13.12 14.46 8.05
C GLY A 257 12.26 15.25 7.08
N ASP A 258 11.60 16.31 7.57
CA ASP A 258 10.77 17.20 6.74
C ASP A 258 11.56 17.78 5.56
N ARG A 259 12.74 18.38 5.86
CA ARG A 259 13.59 18.95 4.82
C ARG A 259 14.00 17.92 3.77
N ARG A 260 14.49 16.76 4.18
CA ARG A 260 14.87 15.69 3.23
C ARG A 260 13.71 15.28 2.33
N LEU A 261 12.51 15.15 2.89
CA LEU A 261 11.32 14.74 2.13
C LEU A 261 10.92 15.82 1.12
N ILE A 262 10.83 17.09 1.56
CA ILE A 262 10.43 18.22 0.72
C ILE A 262 11.46 18.45 -0.41
N ASP A 263 12.75 18.45 -0.08
CA ASP A 263 13.82 18.68 -1.04
C ASP A 263 13.89 17.55 -2.10
N ALA A 264 13.66 16.30 -1.68
CA ALA A 264 13.61 15.17 -2.61
C ALA A 264 12.34 15.18 -3.47
N ALA A 265 11.23 15.66 -2.96
CA ALA A 265 9.96 15.71 -3.69
C ALA A 265 9.92 16.79 -4.80
N ALA A 266 10.53 17.95 -4.55
CA ALA A 266 10.43 19.10 -5.45
C ALA A 266 10.86 18.80 -6.90
N PRO A 267 12.04 18.22 -7.20
CA PRO A 267 12.44 17.93 -8.57
C PRO A 267 11.54 16.89 -9.24
N LEU A 268 11.01 15.91 -8.49
CA LEU A 268 10.08 14.91 -9.01
C LEU A 268 8.77 15.56 -9.44
N TYR A 269 8.25 16.48 -8.63
CA TYR A 269 7.03 17.22 -8.94
C TYR A 269 7.19 18.09 -10.21
N HIS A 270 8.28 18.84 -10.31
CA HIS A 270 8.54 19.68 -11.50
C HIS A 270 8.67 18.85 -12.78
N ARG A 271 9.38 17.72 -12.73
CA ARG A 271 9.46 16.79 -13.85
C ARG A 271 8.08 16.23 -14.23
N TYR A 272 7.29 15.87 -13.22
CA TYR A 272 5.92 15.40 -13.44
C TYR A 272 5.07 16.43 -14.17
N LEU A 273 5.07 17.69 -13.73
CA LEU A 273 4.30 18.76 -14.37
C LEU A 273 4.67 18.93 -15.85
N THR A 274 5.97 18.86 -16.17
CA THR A 274 6.45 18.96 -17.56
C THR A 274 5.90 17.80 -18.42
N LEU A 275 6.00 16.57 -17.93
CA LEU A 275 5.51 15.40 -18.66
C LEU A 275 3.98 15.36 -18.73
N ARG A 276 3.32 15.76 -17.65
CA ARG A 276 1.86 15.85 -17.60
C ARG A 276 1.30 16.78 -18.66
N THR A 277 1.88 17.97 -18.81
CA THR A 277 1.47 18.93 -19.85
C THR A 277 1.67 18.38 -21.26
N ARG A 278 2.68 17.54 -21.47
CA ARG A 278 2.99 16.94 -22.78
C ARG A 278 2.06 15.79 -23.13
N HIS A 279 1.71 14.94 -22.16
CA HIS A 279 1.07 13.65 -22.42
C HIS A 279 -0.42 13.61 -22.11
N ILE A 280 -0.89 14.40 -21.14
CA ILE A 280 -2.29 14.28 -20.69
C ILE A 280 -3.19 15.17 -21.57
N GLY A 281 -4.06 14.50 -22.32
CA GLY A 281 -5.07 15.17 -23.16
C GLY A 281 -6.29 15.66 -22.38
N ALA A 282 -7.20 16.33 -23.07
CA ALA A 282 -8.45 16.85 -22.51
C ALA A 282 -9.38 15.73 -21.98
N ASP A 283 -9.26 14.51 -22.50
CA ASP A 283 -9.97 13.31 -22.08
C ASP A 283 -9.37 12.65 -20.83
N SER A 284 -8.28 13.21 -20.27
CA SER A 284 -7.51 12.68 -19.15
C SER A 284 -6.88 11.30 -19.44
N LEU A 285 -6.48 11.06 -20.68
CA LEU A 285 -5.70 9.88 -21.09
C LEU A 285 -4.25 10.28 -21.39
N GLY A 286 -3.36 9.28 -21.46
CA GLY A 286 -1.93 9.46 -21.74
C GLY A 286 -1.01 9.22 -20.55
N ALA A 287 -1.55 8.76 -19.41
CA ALA A 287 -0.76 8.48 -18.21
C ALA A 287 0.27 7.35 -18.45
N VAL A 288 -0.08 6.32 -19.20
CA VAL A 288 0.85 5.25 -19.58
C VAL A 288 2.01 5.78 -20.42
N ALA A 289 1.73 6.65 -21.40
CA ALA A 289 2.78 7.27 -22.22
C ALA A 289 3.70 8.16 -21.38
N LEU A 290 3.13 8.94 -20.45
CA LEU A 290 3.88 9.75 -19.49
C LEU A 290 4.87 8.91 -18.71
N TRP A 291 4.41 7.83 -18.10
CA TRP A 291 5.26 7.01 -17.24
C TRP A 291 6.26 6.14 -18.02
N ARG A 292 5.92 5.73 -19.25
CA ARG A 292 6.90 5.11 -20.14
C ARG A 292 8.05 6.07 -20.46
N GLU A 293 7.75 7.34 -20.79
CA GLU A 293 8.79 8.36 -20.98
C GLU A 293 9.57 8.63 -19.68
N TRP A 294 8.88 8.66 -18.50
CA TRP A 294 9.56 8.82 -17.21
C TRP A 294 10.64 7.76 -16.99
N TYR A 295 10.33 6.50 -17.29
CA TYR A 295 11.24 5.38 -17.12
C TYR A 295 12.18 5.16 -18.31
N GLY A 296 12.16 5.99 -19.34
CA GLY A 296 13.00 5.88 -20.54
C GLY A 296 12.65 4.68 -21.41
N ARG A 297 11.36 4.38 -21.55
CA ARG A 297 10.85 3.18 -22.25
C ARG A 297 9.82 3.52 -23.33
#